data_703385a697b99381d81378bf10e65662
#
_entry.id   703385a697b99381d81378bf10e65662
#
_cell.length_a   1.000
_cell.length_b   1.000
_cell.length_c   1.000
_cell.angle_alpha   90.00
_cell.angle_beta   90.00
_cell.angle_gamma   90.00
#
_symmetry.space_group_name_H-M   'P 1'
#
loop_
_entity.id
_entity.type
_entity.pdbx_description
1 polymer ?
#
loop_
_entity_poly.entity_id
_entity_poly.type
_entity_poly.pdbx_seq_one_letter_code
_entity_poly.pdbx_strand_id
1 'polypeptide(L)'
;MEGPYGNGFEKVEGKVALVGGGIGIAPLYMVGENIENCDAYLGFRERPILEEEFGKVTSNVYTTSGDTLITDILNVEKYDYILACGPTPMLKKLLEMTEGTKTRIQVSLENHMACGVGACLVCTCKTHSGNKKTCKDGPVFWGEDVIL
;
A
#
# COMPACT_ATOMS: atom_id res chain seq x y z
N MET A 1 2.04 1.20 -25.21
CA MET A 1 1.77 1.22 -23.75
C MET A 1 0.51 2.01 -23.51
N GLU A 2 -0.46 1.42 -22.88
CA GLU A 2 -1.71 2.11 -22.48
C GLU A 2 -1.65 2.41 -20.99
N GLY A 3 -2.10 3.60 -20.60
CA GLY A 3 -2.11 4.06 -19.22
C GLY A 3 -1.72 5.54 -19.09
N PRO A 4 -1.66 6.10 -17.90
CA PRO A 4 -1.94 5.45 -16.61
C PRO A 4 -3.43 5.15 -16.41
N TYR A 5 -3.71 4.07 -15.69
CA TYR A 5 -5.08 3.67 -15.33
C TYR A 5 -5.35 3.91 -13.86
N GLY A 6 -6.60 4.29 -13.55
CA GLY A 6 -7.07 4.44 -12.18
C GLY A 6 -6.49 5.64 -11.42
N ASN A 7 -6.57 5.55 -10.11
CA ASN A 7 -6.15 6.60 -9.16
C ASN A 7 -5.04 6.07 -8.25
N GLY A 8 -3.91 6.77 -8.23
CA GLY A 8 -2.79 6.46 -7.36
C GLY A 8 -2.99 6.91 -5.90
N PHE A 9 -1.93 6.81 -5.11
CA PHE A 9 -1.94 7.32 -3.74
C PHE A 9 -2.19 8.83 -3.70
N GLU A 10 -3.11 9.24 -2.85
CA GLU A 10 -3.36 10.65 -2.61
C GLU A 10 -2.22 11.25 -1.81
N LYS A 11 -1.88 12.51 -2.10
CA LYS A 11 -0.84 13.23 -1.37
C LYS A 11 -1.27 13.42 0.09
N VAL A 12 -0.39 13.06 1.01
CA VAL A 12 -0.60 13.18 2.45
C VAL A 12 0.53 13.99 3.08
N GLU A 13 0.23 14.67 4.17
CA GLU A 13 1.18 15.43 4.96
C GLU A 13 1.27 14.86 6.38
N GLY A 14 2.45 14.94 6.99
CA GLY A 14 2.71 14.40 8.32
C GLY A 14 3.71 13.25 8.27
N LYS A 15 3.73 12.45 9.33
CA LYS A 15 4.60 11.29 9.42
C LYS A 15 3.97 10.09 8.72
N VAL A 16 4.64 9.55 7.72
CA VAL A 16 4.11 8.52 6.82
C VAL A 16 4.95 7.24 6.89
N ALA A 17 4.28 6.09 6.93
CA ALA A 17 4.90 4.79 6.72
C ALA A 17 4.51 4.25 5.34
N LEU A 18 5.52 3.86 4.56
CA LEU A 18 5.35 3.11 3.33
C LEU A 18 5.49 1.63 3.66
N VAL A 19 4.45 0.85 3.47
CA VAL A 19 4.45 -0.58 3.82
C VAL A 19 4.27 -1.42 2.57
N GLY A 20 5.28 -2.18 2.22
CA GLY A 20 5.31 -2.97 1.00
C GLY A 20 5.59 -4.45 1.25
N GLY A 21 4.97 -5.31 0.45
CA GLY A 21 5.23 -6.74 0.45
C GLY A 21 5.41 -7.28 -0.97
N GLY A 22 6.47 -8.06 -1.19
CA GLY A 22 6.76 -8.64 -2.49
C GLY A 22 6.92 -7.59 -3.59
N ILE A 23 6.27 -7.79 -4.73
CA ILE A 23 6.31 -6.83 -5.86
C ILE A 23 5.56 -5.52 -5.59
N GLY A 24 4.70 -5.46 -4.59
CA GLY A 24 4.02 -4.23 -4.18
C GLY A 24 4.95 -3.12 -3.68
N ILE A 25 6.22 -3.43 -3.48
CA ILE A 25 7.25 -2.49 -3.03
C ILE A 25 7.59 -1.47 -4.12
N ALA A 26 7.64 -1.88 -5.37
CA ALA A 26 8.09 -1.02 -6.47
C ALA A 26 7.26 0.27 -6.65
N PRO A 27 5.92 0.24 -6.62
CA PRO A 27 5.13 1.47 -6.68
C PRO A 27 5.38 2.44 -5.54
N LEU A 28 5.70 1.93 -4.35
CA LEU A 28 5.95 2.75 -3.17
C LEU A 28 7.24 3.57 -3.27
N TYR A 29 8.22 3.11 -4.03
CA TYR A 29 9.46 3.86 -4.25
C TYR A 29 9.18 5.24 -4.85
N MET A 30 8.39 5.29 -5.92
CA MET A 30 8.02 6.55 -6.57
C MET A 30 7.21 7.47 -5.64
N VAL A 31 6.39 6.88 -4.78
CA VAL A 31 5.64 7.62 -3.77
C VAL A 31 6.60 8.23 -2.73
N GLY A 32 7.59 7.46 -2.28
CA GLY A 32 8.60 7.90 -1.32
C GLY A 32 9.41 9.11 -1.80
N GLU A 33 9.70 9.19 -3.10
CA GLU A 33 10.41 10.33 -3.69
C GLU A 33 9.68 11.67 -3.49
N ASN A 34 8.38 11.64 -3.27
CA ASN A 34 7.51 12.82 -3.18
C ASN A 34 7.03 13.12 -1.74
N ILE A 35 7.51 12.38 -0.76
CA ILE A 35 7.14 12.55 0.66
C ILE A 35 8.40 12.83 1.48
N GLU A 36 8.43 13.98 2.15
CA GLU A 36 9.63 14.42 2.91
C GLU A 36 9.88 13.65 4.20
N ASN A 37 8.84 13.20 4.89
CA ASN A 37 8.96 12.54 6.19
C ASN A 37 8.28 11.17 6.17
N CYS A 38 9.00 10.17 5.64
CA CYS A 38 8.48 8.81 5.58
C CYS A 38 9.54 7.78 5.97
N ASP A 39 9.05 6.66 6.52
CA ASP A 39 9.82 5.46 6.79
C ASP A 39 9.28 4.33 5.89
N ALA A 40 10.16 3.45 5.44
CA ALA A 40 9.78 2.30 4.63
C ALA A 40 9.84 1.01 5.46
N TYR A 41 8.78 0.22 5.34
CA TYR A 41 8.66 -1.12 5.93
C TYR A 41 8.46 -2.13 4.80
N LEU A 42 9.47 -2.94 4.53
CA LEU A 42 9.53 -3.82 3.37
C LEU A 42 9.60 -5.28 3.80
N GLY A 43 8.57 -6.06 3.46
CA GLY A 43 8.49 -7.48 3.76
C GLY A 43 8.83 -8.36 2.56
N PHE A 44 9.67 -9.36 2.78
CA PHE A 44 10.14 -10.29 1.75
C PHE A 44 10.00 -11.74 2.21
N ARG A 45 9.78 -12.66 1.28
CA ARG A 45 9.80 -14.09 1.56
C ARG A 45 11.20 -14.64 1.65
N GLU A 46 12.07 -14.20 0.77
CA GLU A 46 13.46 -14.67 0.69
C GLU A 46 14.42 -13.59 1.17
N ARG A 47 15.00 -12.83 0.28
CA ARG A 47 15.96 -11.78 0.62
C ARG A 47 15.43 -10.39 0.27
N PRO A 48 15.81 -9.37 1.05
CA PRO A 48 15.49 -7.99 0.73
C PRO A 48 16.04 -7.53 -0.61
N ILE A 49 15.22 -6.74 -1.32
CA ILE A 49 15.60 -6.02 -2.54
C ILE A 49 15.22 -4.54 -2.40
N LEU A 50 15.85 -3.66 -3.16
CA LEU A 50 15.58 -2.21 -3.18
C LEU A 50 15.81 -1.51 -1.83
N GLU A 51 16.45 -2.15 -0.86
CA GLU A 51 16.70 -1.58 0.47
C GLU A 51 17.57 -0.31 0.38
N GLU A 52 18.63 -0.33 -0.42
CA GLU A 52 19.49 0.82 -0.64
C GLU A 52 18.77 1.96 -1.37
N GLU A 53 17.96 1.64 -2.35
CA GLU A 53 17.17 2.60 -3.11
C GLU A 53 16.17 3.33 -2.22
N PHE A 54 15.45 2.61 -1.37
CA PHE A 54 14.54 3.22 -0.38
C PHE A 54 15.28 4.07 0.64
N GLY A 55 16.50 3.69 1.01
CA GLY A 55 17.34 4.49 1.91
C GLY A 55 17.68 5.88 1.38
N LYS A 56 17.57 6.11 0.06
CA LYS A 56 17.79 7.41 -0.57
C LYS A 56 16.56 8.33 -0.53
N VAL A 57 15.37 7.77 -0.42
CA VAL A 57 14.09 8.51 -0.51
C VAL A 57 13.31 8.51 0.80
N THR A 58 13.70 7.71 1.78
CA THR A 58 13.05 7.62 3.08
C THR A 58 14.02 7.92 4.22
N SER A 59 13.48 8.30 5.38
CA SER A 59 14.30 8.58 6.57
C SER A 59 14.89 7.30 7.17
N ASN A 60 14.09 6.23 7.23
CA ASN A 60 14.49 4.93 7.74
C ASN A 60 13.92 3.81 6.86
N VAL A 61 14.65 2.70 6.77
CA VAL A 61 14.20 1.50 6.06
C VAL A 61 14.25 0.32 7.03
N TYR A 62 13.11 -0.35 7.20
CA TYR A 62 12.98 -1.56 8.00
C TYR A 62 12.60 -2.71 7.07
N THR A 63 13.33 -3.81 7.16
CA THR A 63 13.07 -4.99 6.34
C THR A 63 12.83 -6.21 7.20
N THR A 64 11.98 -7.10 6.73
CA THR A 64 11.78 -8.44 7.28
C THR A 64 11.87 -9.47 6.17
N SER A 65 12.28 -10.68 6.52
CA SER A 65 12.32 -11.81 5.60
C SER A 65 11.99 -13.12 6.32
N GLY A 66 11.61 -14.14 5.55
CA GLY A 66 11.24 -15.45 6.10
C GLY A 66 9.94 -15.39 6.89
N ASP A 67 9.99 -15.91 8.11
CA ASP A 67 8.80 -16.08 8.96
C ASP A 67 8.36 -14.81 9.70
N THR A 68 9.22 -13.78 9.75
CA THR A 68 8.87 -12.52 10.38
C THR A 68 8.09 -11.63 9.42
N LEU A 69 6.87 -11.28 9.78
CA LEU A 69 6.04 -10.40 8.96
C LEU A 69 6.37 -8.93 9.23
N ILE A 70 6.27 -8.11 8.20
CA ILE A 70 6.50 -6.67 8.34
C ILE A 70 5.52 -6.03 9.33
N THR A 71 4.32 -6.57 9.43
CA THR A 71 3.30 -6.13 10.40
C THR A 71 3.68 -6.39 11.85
N ASP A 72 4.60 -7.31 12.12
CA ASP A 72 5.05 -7.64 13.47
C ASP A 72 5.94 -6.55 14.06
N ILE A 73 6.64 -5.80 13.23
CA ILE A 73 7.57 -4.74 13.65
C ILE A 73 7.01 -3.32 13.50
N LEU A 74 5.88 -3.18 12.81
CA LEU A 74 5.25 -1.88 12.56
C LEU A 74 4.42 -1.43 13.76
N ASN A 75 4.70 -0.23 14.27
CA ASN A 75 3.82 0.45 15.21
C ASN A 75 3.04 1.53 14.47
N VAL A 76 1.78 1.25 14.16
CA VAL A 76 0.92 2.14 13.36
C VAL A 76 0.67 3.48 14.03
N GLU A 77 0.63 3.54 15.36
CA GLU A 77 0.35 4.75 16.13
C GLU A 77 1.45 5.82 16.03
N LYS A 78 2.64 5.45 15.57
CA LYS A 78 3.75 6.38 15.31
C LYS A 78 3.55 7.24 14.07
N TYR A 79 2.59 6.89 13.22
CA TYR A 79 2.41 7.51 11.91
C TYR A 79 1.04 8.14 11.79
N ASP A 80 0.97 9.24 11.05
CA ASP A 80 -0.29 9.89 10.70
C ASP A 80 -0.98 9.15 9.54
N TYR A 81 -0.18 8.64 8.60
CA TYR A 81 -0.66 7.92 7.43
C TYR A 81 0.19 6.69 7.15
N ILE A 82 -0.47 5.65 6.64
CA ILE A 82 0.18 4.46 6.09
C ILE A 82 -0.23 4.33 4.63
N LEU A 83 0.75 4.16 3.75
CA LEU A 83 0.53 3.88 2.33
C LEU A 83 1.03 2.46 2.08
N ALA A 84 0.12 1.55 1.76
CA ALA A 84 0.42 0.12 1.69
C ALA A 84 0.15 -0.48 0.32
N CYS A 85 1.05 -1.34 -0.13
CA CYS A 85 0.91 -2.12 -1.35
C CYS A 85 1.51 -3.50 -1.16
N GLY A 86 0.74 -4.54 -1.44
CA GLY A 86 1.21 -5.91 -1.28
C GLY A 86 0.08 -6.94 -1.24
N PRO A 87 0.37 -8.15 -0.77
CA PRO A 87 -0.61 -9.23 -0.72
C PRO A 87 -1.82 -8.88 0.16
N THR A 88 -2.99 -9.37 -0.25
CA THR A 88 -4.25 -9.14 0.49
C THR A 88 -4.18 -9.48 1.98
N PRO A 89 -3.57 -10.60 2.42
CA PRO A 89 -3.44 -10.89 3.85
C PRO A 89 -2.68 -9.82 4.63
N MET A 90 -1.64 -9.24 4.05
CA MET A 90 -0.88 -8.14 4.66
C MET A 90 -1.74 -6.88 4.79
N LEU A 91 -2.43 -6.51 3.72
CA LEU A 91 -3.32 -5.34 3.71
C LEU A 91 -4.46 -5.49 4.72
N LYS A 92 -5.05 -6.67 4.79
CA LYS A 92 -6.11 -7.00 5.77
C LYS A 92 -5.60 -6.83 7.21
N LYS A 93 -4.42 -7.34 7.50
CA LYS A 93 -3.80 -7.18 8.82
C LYS A 93 -3.54 -5.71 9.17
N LEU A 94 -3.06 -4.94 8.21
CA LEU A 94 -2.84 -3.50 8.40
C LEU A 94 -4.14 -2.75 8.68
N LEU A 95 -5.23 -3.09 7.99
CA LEU A 95 -6.55 -2.52 8.26
C LEU A 95 -7.02 -2.81 9.69
N GLU A 96 -6.85 -4.04 10.16
CA GLU A 96 -7.15 -4.43 11.53
C GLU A 96 -6.31 -3.65 12.56
N MET A 97 -5.02 -3.45 12.29
CA MET A 97 -4.10 -2.73 13.16
C MET A 97 -4.41 -1.22 13.26
N THR A 98 -4.94 -0.63 12.20
CA THR A 98 -5.29 0.79 12.16
C THR A 98 -6.70 1.08 12.68
N GLU A 99 -7.53 0.06 12.81
CA GLU A 99 -8.90 0.20 13.32
C GLU A 99 -8.90 0.78 14.73
N GLY A 100 -9.69 1.83 14.94
CA GLY A 100 -9.78 2.52 16.23
C GLY A 100 -8.60 3.45 16.56
N THR A 101 -7.61 3.58 15.69
CA THR A 101 -6.49 4.51 15.84
C THR A 101 -6.74 5.83 15.08
N LYS A 102 -5.90 6.84 15.32
CA LYS A 102 -5.90 8.08 14.54
C LYS A 102 -5.19 7.96 13.20
N THR A 103 -4.46 6.87 13.00
CA THR A 103 -3.70 6.62 11.77
C THR A 103 -4.65 6.25 10.64
N ARG A 104 -4.55 6.96 9.52
CA ARG A 104 -5.31 6.64 8.31
C ARG A 104 -4.44 5.85 7.34
N ILE A 105 -5.05 4.94 6.60
CA ILE A 105 -4.36 4.06 5.68
C ILE A 105 -4.95 4.15 4.28
N GLN A 106 -4.07 4.22 3.27
CA GLN A 106 -4.41 3.97 1.88
C GLN A 106 -3.82 2.62 1.47
N VAL A 107 -4.62 1.79 0.81
CA VAL A 107 -4.19 0.48 0.33
C VAL A 107 -4.29 0.41 -1.19
N SER A 108 -3.25 -0.11 -1.82
CA SER A 108 -3.26 -0.41 -3.25
C SER A 108 -3.60 -1.88 -3.46
N LEU A 109 -4.70 -2.14 -4.16
CA LEU A 109 -5.18 -3.50 -4.41
C LEU A 109 -4.56 -4.08 -5.68
N GLU A 110 -4.13 -5.34 -5.61
CA GLU A 110 -3.62 -6.12 -6.72
C GLU A 110 -4.69 -7.08 -7.23
N ASN A 111 -5.63 -6.58 -8.03
CA ASN A 111 -6.66 -7.40 -8.65
C ASN A 111 -6.33 -7.72 -10.10
N HIS A 112 -6.76 -8.88 -10.57
CA HIS A 112 -6.67 -9.21 -11.99
C HIS A 112 -7.46 -8.21 -12.82
N MET A 113 -6.84 -7.71 -13.87
CA MET A 113 -7.45 -6.76 -14.80
C MET A 113 -7.47 -7.36 -16.20
N ALA A 114 -8.55 -7.15 -16.92
CA ALA A 114 -8.65 -7.54 -18.33
C ALA A 114 -8.71 -6.31 -19.24
N CYS A 115 -9.75 -5.48 -19.13
CA CYS A 115 -9.88 -4.33 -20.02
C CYS A 115 -9.12 -3.07 -19.61
N GLY A 116 -8.87 -2.88 -18.32
CA GLY A 116 -8.19 -1.67 -17.78
C GLY A 116 -9.03 -0.39 -17.80
N VAL A 117 -10.23 -0.39 -18.40
CA VAL A 117 -11.06 0.80 -18.61
C VAL A 117 -12.41 0.76 -17.90
N GLY A 118 -12.63 -0.24 -17.05
CA GLY A 118 -13.84 -0.35 -16.24
C GLY A 118 -15.04 -0.99 -16.93
N ALA A 119 -14.85 -1.63 -18.08
CA ALA A 119 -15.96 -2.21 -18.86
C ALA A 119 -16.28 -3.67 -18.50
N CYS A 120 -15.27 -4.52 -18.25
CA CYS A 120 -15.44 -5.97 -18.10
C CYS A 120 -15.81 -6.46 -16.70
N LEU A 121 -15.68 -5.64 -15.67
CA LEU A 121 -15.94 -5.93 -14.25
C LEU A 121 -15.04 -7.00 -13.59
N VAL A 122 -14.03 -7.51 -14.26
CA VAL A 122 -13.12 -8.54 -13.74
C VAL A 122 -12.40 -8.08 -12.48
N CYS A 123 -12.00 -6.81 -12.40
CA CYS A 123 -11.26 -6.24 -11.28
C CYS A 123 -12.17 -5.62 -10.20
N THR A 124 -13.40 -6.05 -10.07
CA THR A 124 -14.35 -5.51 -9.08
C THR A 124 -13.88 -5.84 -7.66
N CYS A 125 -13.88 -4.84 -6.79
CA CYS A 125 -13.63 -4.97 -5.35
C CYS A 125 -14.82 -4.43 -4.56
N LYS A 126 -14.94 -4.90 -3.32
CA LYS A 126 -16.03 -4.46 -2.42
C LYS A 126 -15.57 -3.27 -1.59
N THR A 127 -16.44 -2.28 -1.49
CA THR A 127 -16.24 -1.13 -0.60
C THR A 127 -17.52 -0.82 0.17
N HIS A 128 -17.42 -0.04 1.23
CA HIS A 128 -18.60 0.41 1.99
C HIS A 128 -19.51 1.31 1.16
N SER A 129 -18.99 1.99 0.16
CA SER A 129 -19.75 2.81 -0.78
C SER A 129 -20.29 2.02 -2.01
N GLY A 130 -20.14 0.69 -2.01
CA GLY A 130 -20.60 -0.20 -3.08
C GLY A 130 -19.44 -0.88 -3.82
N ASN A 131 -19.75 -1.58 -4.89
CA ASN A 131 -18.73 -2.22 -5.71
C ASN A 131 -17.98 -1.19 -6.57
N LYS A 132 -16.66 -1.25 -6.51
CA LYS A 132 -15.74 -0.39 -7.26
C LYS A 132 -14.88 -1.22 -8.20
N LYS A 133 -14.30 -0.58 -9.20
CA LYS A 133 -13.41 -1.22 -10.17
C LYS A 133 -11.98 -0.78 -9.93
N THR A 134 -11.09 -1.73 -9.63
CA THR A 134 -9.69 -1.42 -9.34
C THR A 134 -9.02 -0.65 -10.47
N CYS A 135 -9.33 -0.97 -11.72
CA CYS A 135 -8.73 -0.31 -12.88
C CYS A 135 -9.19 1.14 -13.11
N LYS A 136 -10.37 1.51 -12.61
CA LYS A 136 -10.97 2.84 -12.83
C LYS A 136 -11.04 3.67 -11.55
N ASP A 137 -11.56 3.08 -10.48
CA ASP A 137 -11.80 3.75 -9.20
C ASP A 137 -10.59 3.64 -8.25
N GLY A 138 -9.78 2.61 -8.41
CA GLY A 138 -8.53 2.35 -7.70
C GLY A 138 -7.31 2.48 -8.63
N PRO A 139 -6.23 1.74 -8.42
CA PRO A 139 -6.09 0.64 -7.44
C PRO A 139 -5.99 1.05 -5.97
N VAL A 140 -5.82 2.33 -5.68
CA VAL A 140 -5.66 2.83 -4.31
C VAL A 140 -7.00 3.26 -3.73
N PHE A 141 -7.29 2.77 -2.53
CA PHE A 141 -8.49 3.10 -1.75
C PHE A 141 -8.12 3.46 -0.32
N TRP A 142 -8.92 4.32 0.31
CA TRP A 142 -8.82 4.54 1.74
C TRP A 142 -9.25 3.28 2.50
N GLY A 143 -8.53 2.94 3.57
CA GLY A 143 -8.78 1.75 4.36
C GLY A 143 -10.16 1.71 4.99
N GLU A 144 -10.70 2.87 5.31
CA GLU A 144 -12.06 3.02 5.86
C GLU A 144 -13.17 2.69 4.86
N ASP A 145 -12.88 2.70 3.56
CA ASP A 145 -13.86 2.39 2.50
C ASP A 145 -13.77 0.94 2.00
N VAL A 146 -12.59 0.36 1.95
CA VAL A 146 -12.36 -0.96 1.36
C VAL A 146 -12.76 -2.11 2.29
N ILE A 147 -13.31 -3.18 1.70
CA ILE A 147 -13.67 -4.42 2.39
C ILE A 147 -12.80 -5.55 1.83
N LEU A 148 -11.93 -6.09 2.66
CA LEU A 148 -11.01 -7.19 2.28
C LEU A 148 -11.37 -8.52 2.93
#